data_5c1b6efa1551fb3b2bc5a14a9441b9b9
#
_entry.id   5c1b6efa1551fb3b2bc5a14a9441b9b9
#
_cell.length_a   1.000
_cell.length_b   1.000
_cell.length_c   1.000
_cell.angle_alpha   90.00
_cell.angle_beta   90.00
_cell.angle_gamma   90.00
#
_symmetry.space_group_name_H-M   'P 1'
#
loop_
_entity.id
_entity.type
_entity.pdbx_description
1 polymer ?
#
loop_
_entity_poly.entity_id
_entity_poly.type
_entity_poly.pdbx_seq_one_letter_code
_entity_poly.pdbx_strand_id
1 'polypeptide(L)'
;FYGGTCLRIFHGLQRFSEDMDFSLLVPDEKFDFTKYFQPIIDEFAVVGREVEIKKKNKKNFGKVESAFLKDNTDVYDISFQTDKSIKIKIEVDTQPPLGFSTEQKLLLLPHSFMTRCFTLPDLFAGKMHALVYRTWKNRVKGRDWYDFEWYVRHNIPIDFAHLAERVLQFNNEVIEQDMFIIKLKEKLSSANINQVKKDVLPFVRNPKELDIWSNDYFLQLADMIRFE
;
A
#
# COMPACT_ATOMS: atom_id res chain seq x y z
N PHE A 1 10.13 -0.70 -4.32
CA PHE A 1 8.88 -1.45 -4.24
C PHE A 1 8.32 -1.32 -2.82
N TYR A 2 7.03 -1.08 -2.68
CA TYR A 2 6.40 -0.88 -1.39
C TYR A 2 4.94 -1.37 -1.39
N GLY A 3 4.16 -1.05 -0.36
CA GLY A 3 2.75 -1.38 -0.29
C GLY A 3 2.43 -2.82 0.11
N GLY A 4 1.15 -3.20 -0.06
CA GLY A 4 0.64 -4.50 0.40
C GLY A 4 1.23 -5.71 -0.33
N THR A 5 1.55 -5.56 -1.61
CA THR A 5 2.16 -6.64 -2.40
C THR A 5 3.62 -6.87 -2.02
N CYS A 6 4.36 -5.80 -1.68
CA CYS A 6 5.69 -5.92 -1.09
C CYS A 6 5.67 -6.71 0.22
N LEU A 7 4.76 -6.36 1.14
CA LEU A 7 4.57 -7.11 2.39
C LEU A 7 4.23 -8.58 2.14
N ARG A 8 3.37 -8.85 1.16
CA ARG A 8 2.96 -10.23 0.85
C ARG A 8 4.11 -11.07 0.30
N ILE A 9 4.87 -10.52 -0.64
CA ILE A 9 5.94 -11.25 -1.33
C ILE A 9 7.16 -11.44 -0.43
N PHE A 10 7.58 -10.39 0.28
CA PHE A 10 8.87 -10.39 0.98
C PHE A 10 8.77 -10.55 2.49
N HIS A 11 7.59 -10.34 3.08
CA HIS A 11 7.42 -10.34 4.53
C HIS A 11 6.30 -11.24 5.04
N GLY A 12 5.67 -12.03 4.16
CA GLY A 12 4.73 -13.08 4.57
C GLY A 12 3.34 -12.59 4.99
N LEU A 13 2.91 -11.42 4.53
CA LEU A 13 1.53 -10.95 4.74
C LEU A 13 0.53 -11.96 4.16
N GLN A 14 -0.40 -12.46 4.99
CA GLN A 14 -1.27 -13.57 4.60
C GLN A 14 -2.45 -13.17 3.72
N ARG A 15 -2.91 -11.92 3.80
CA ARG A 15 -4.00 -11.45 2.95
C ARG A 15 -3.57 -11.25 1.49
N PHE A 16 -4.53 -11.38 0.59
CA PHE A 16 -4.31 -11.10 -0.84
C PHE A 16 -4.05 -9.60 -1.10
N SER A 17 -3.23 -9.32 -2.08
CA SER A 17 -2.93 -7.97 -2.58
C SER A 17 -2.93 -7.96 -4.09
N GLU A 18 -3.46 -6.92 -4.70
CA GLU A 18 -3.76 -6.85 -6.14
C GLU A 18 -2.79 -5.93 -6.89
N ASP A 19 -2.43 -4.80 -6.25
CA ASP A 19 -1.69 -3.72 -6.89
C ASP A 19 -0.18 -3.87 -6.63
N MET A 20 0.64 -3.44 -7.57
CA MET A 20 2.10 -3.32 -7.42
C MET A 20 2.46 -1.84 -7.28
N ASP A 21 2.90 -1.47 -6.09
CA ASP A 21 3.19 -0.08 -5.74
C ASP A 21 4.71 0.17 -5.82
N PHE A 22 5.13 1.10 -6.65
CA PHE A 22 6.51 1.55 -6.78
C PHE A 22 6.63 3.03 -6.44
N SER A 23 7.78 3.41 -5.92
CA SER A 23 8.17 4.78 -5.64
C SER A 23 9.50 5.07 -6.29
N LEU A 24 9.66 6.25 -6.85
CA LEU A 24 10.99 6.73 -7.18
C LEU A 24 11.78 6.98 -5.88
N LEU A 25 13.11 6.91 -5.96
CA LEU A 25 14.00 7.24 -4.83
C LEU A 25 14.20 8.76 -4.69
N VAL A 26 14.04 9.46 -5.80
CA VAL A 26 14.14 10.91 -5.90
C VAL A 26 13.00 11.38 -6.79
N PRO A 27 12.33 12.48 -6.45
CA PRO A 27 11.25 13.03 -7.28
C PRO A 27 11.72 13.30 -8.71
N ASP A 28 10.94 12.86 -9.69
CA ASP A 28 11.17 13.13 -11.11
C ASP A 28 9.84 13.27 -11.84
N GLU A 29 9.46 14.50 -12.18
CA GLU A 29 8.24 14.81 -12.93
C GLU A 29 8.28 14.33 -14.39
N LYS A 30 9.48 14.10 -14.91
CA LYS A 30 9.70 13.64 -16.29
C LYS A 30 9.83 12.12 -16.39
N PHE A 31 9.68 11.41 -15.27
CA PHE A 31 9.76 9.97 -15.28
C PHE A 31 8.73 9.36 -16.22
N ASP A 32 9.20 8.51 -17.11
CA ASP A 32 8.37 7.79 -18.08
C ASP A 32 8.53 6.28 -17.92
N PHE A 33 7.49 5.63 -17.45
CA PHE A 33 7.45 4.18 -17.27
C PHE A 33 7.28 3.43 -18.59
N THR A 34 6.87 4.09 -19.68
CA THR A 34 6.61 3.44 -20.97
C THR A 34 7.85 2.77 -21.56
N LYS A 35 9.04 3.27 -21.21
CA LYS A 35 10.32 2.66 -21.59
C LYS A 35 10.52 1.22 -21.10
N TYR A 36 9.75 0.79 -20.09
CA TYR A 36 9.78 -0.56 -19.55
C TYR A 36 8.70 -1.48 -20.14
N PHE A 37 7.78 -0.96 -20.97
CA PHE A 37 6.68 -1.75 -21.52
C PHE A 37 7.18 -2.92 -22.35
N GLN A 38 8.06 -2.66 -23.31
CA GLN A 38 8.56 -3.71 -24.19
C GLN A 38 9.34 -4.79 -23.43
N PRO A 39 10.31 -4.46 -22.55
CA PRO A 39 10.95 -5.46 -21.71
C PRO A 39 9.97 -6.31 -20.88
N ILE A 40 8.91 -5.73 -20.32
CA ILE A 40 7.90 -6.48 -19.55
C ILE A 40 7.12 -7.42 -20.47
N ILE A 41 6.71 -6.95 -21.65
CA ILE A 41 6.00 -7.78 -22.65
C ILE A 41 6.87 -8.96 -23.09
N ASP A 42 8.14 -8.71 -23.36
CA ASP A 42 9.09 -9.74 -23.80
C ASP A 42 9.29 -10.83 -22.72
N GLU A 43 9.42 -10.44 -21.44
CA GLU A 43 9.53 -11.38 -20.32
C GLU A 43 8.28 -12.27 -20.18
N PHE A 44 7.09 -11.69 -20.33
CA PHE A 44 5.86 -12.49 -20.32
C PHE A 44 5.76 -13.42 -21.53
N ALA A 45 6.25 -13.00 -22.70
CA ALA A 45 6.27 -13.83 -23.92
C ALA A 45 7.18 -15.06 -23.75
N VAL A 46 8.31 -14.93 -23.05
CA VAL A 46 9.22 -16.07 -22.74
C VAL A 46 8.51 -17.18 -21.98
N VAL A 47 7.56 -16.83 -21.09
CA VAL A 47 6.77 -17.81 -20.34
C VAL A 47 5.43 -18.15 -21.02
N GLY A 48 5.28 -17.82 -22.31
CA GLY A 48 4.12 -18.13 -23.13
C GLY A 48 2.86 -17.33 -22.76
N ARG A 49 3.05 -16.10 -22.26
CA ARG A 49 1.94 -15.20 -21.89
C ARG A 49 1.95 -13.96 -22.78
N GLU A 50 0.82 -13.70 -23.43
CA GLU A 50 0.60 -12.44 -24.14
C GLU A 50 -0.04 -11.42 -23.22
N VAL A 51 0.59 -10.25 -23.14
CA VAL A 51 0.12 -9.15 -22.29
C VAL A 51 0.05 -7.84 -23.05
N GLU A 52 -0.88 -6.99 -22.66
CA GLU A 52 -0.98 -5.61 -23.14
C GLU A 52 -0.83 -4.67 -21.95
N ILE A 53 -0.02 -3.61 -22.09
CA ILE A 53 0.21 -2.60 -21.07
C ILE A 53 -0.39 -1.28 -21.54
N LYS A 54 -1.25 -0.68 -20.71
CA LYS A 54 -1.87 0.62 -21.00
C LYS A 54 -1.66 1.58 -19.84
N LYS A 55 -1.21 2.80 -20.15
CA LYS A 55 -1.25 3.92 -19.20
C LYS A 55 -2.69 4.37 -19.02
N LYS A 56 -3.16 4.44 -17.77
CA LYS A 56 -4.48 5.01 -17.47
C LYS A 56 -4.42 6.53 -17.50
N ASN A 57 -5.27 7.14 -18.29
CA ASN A 57 -5.47 8.58 -18.23
C ASN A 57 -6.24 8.96 -16.96
N LYS A 58 -5.72 9.88 -16.18
CA LYS A 58 -6.35 10.38 -14.93
C LYS A 58 -7.79 10.87 -15.13
N LYS A 59 -8.13 11.36 -16.34
CA LYS A 59 -9.49 11.78 -16.70
C LYS A 59 -10.54 10.66 -16.67
N ASN A 60 -10.11 9.40 -16.73
CA ASN A 60 -10.99 8.23 -16.76
C ASN A 60 -11.23 7.61 -15.37
N PHE A 61 -10.63 8.16 -14.32
CA PHE A 61 -10.93 7.75 -12.96
C PHE A 61 -12.24 8.38 -12.50
N GLY A 62 -13.11 7.59 -11.91
CA GLY A 62 -14.32 8.12 -11.25
C GLY A 62 -13.93 9.12 -10.15
N LYS A 63 -14.83 10.07 -9.84
CA LYS A 63 -14.57 11.14 -8.83
C LYS A 63 -14.04 10.65 -7.48
N VAL A 64 -14.27 9.37 -7.16
CA VAL A 64 -13.81 8.73 -5.91
C VAL A 64 -12.37 8.22 -6.05
N GLU A 65 -12.00 7.64 -7.19
CA GLU A 65 -10.63 7.16 -7.44
C GLU A 65 -9.67 8.32 -7.68
N SER A 66 -10.12 9.39 -8.35
CA SER A 66 -9.30 10.58 -8.62
C SER A 66 -8.95 11.38 -7.36
N ALA A 67 -9.72 11.27 -6.28
CA ALA A 67 -9.41 11.93 -5.01
C ALA A 67 -8.22 11.31 -4.27
N PHE A 68 -7.77 10.11 -4.68
CA PHE A 68 -6.66 9.36 -4.08
C PHE A 68 -5.45 9.19 -4.99
N LEU A 69 -5.64 9.30 -6.28
CA LEU A 69 -4.54 9.43 -7.21
C LEU A 69 -4.11 10.89 -7.15
N LYS A 70 -3.09 11.16 -6.37
CA LYS A 70 -2.41 12.44 -6.37
C LYS A 70 -1.90 12.72 -7.77
N ASP A 71 -1.73 13.98 -8.10
CA ASP A 71 -1.27 14.41 -9.45
C ASP A 71 0.05 13.78 -9.87
N ASN A 72 0.81 13.25 -8.92
CA ASN A 72 2.14 12.68 -9.05
C ASN A 72 2.21 11.13 -9.08
N THR A 73 1.08 10.41 -9.10
CA THR A 73 1.07 8.94 -9.25
C THR A 73 0.65 8.55 -10.66
N ASP A 74 1.50 7.83 -11.36
CA ASP A 74 1.18 7.22 -12.65
C ASP A 74 0.63 5.80 -12.45
N VAL A 75 -0.43 5.44 -13.18
CA VAL A 75 -1.10 4.15 -13.07
C VAL A 75 -1.08 3.43 -14.42
N TYR A 76 -0.70 2.17 -14.39
CA TYR A 76 -0.59 1.30 -15.56
C TYR A 76 -1.30 -0.02 -15.30
N ASP A 77 -2.00 -0.53 -16.31
CA ASP A 77 -2.62 -1.85 -16.28
C ASP A 77 -1.90 -2.80 -17.22
N ILE A 78 -1.51 -3.97 -16.73
CA ILE A 78 -1.09 -5.10 -17.55
C ILE A 78 -2.29 -6.03 -17.67
N SER A 79 -2.76 -6.27 -18.88
CA SER A 79 -3.87 -7.17 -19.17
C SER A 79 -3.36 -8.40 -19.92
N PHE A 80 -3.76 -9.59 -19.45
CA PHE A 80 -3.45 -10.85 -20.09
C PHE A 80 -4.53 -11.19 -21.13
N GLN A 81 -4.10 -11.63 -22.29
CA GLN A 81 -5.01 -12.13 -23.33
C GLN A 81 -5.35 -13.59 -23.02
N THR A 82 -6.35 -13.80 -22.19
CA THR A 82 -6.89 -15.12 -21.82
C THR A 82 -8.40 -15.04 -21.72
N ASP A 83 -9.07 -16.20 -21.68
CA ASP A 83 -10.54 -16.29 -21.48
C ASP A 83 -11.01 -15.67 -20.16
N LYS A 84 -10.12 -15.53 -19.18
CA LYS A 84 -10.35 -14.79 -17.94
C LYS A 84 -9.43 -13.57 -17.91
N SER A 85 -10.00 -12.39 -17.92
CA SER A 85 -9.25 -11.13 -17.81
C SER A 85 -8.54 -11.03 -16.46
N ILE A 86 -7.23 -11.32 -16.45
CA ILE A 86 -6.36 -11.03 -15.30
C ILE A 86 -5.76 -9.65 -15.55
N LYS A 87 -5.85 -8.78 -14.57
CA LYS A 87 -5.25 -7.43 -14.62
C LYS A 87 -4.30 -7.27 -13.45
N ILE A 88 -3.09 -6.80 -13.74
CA ILE A 88 -2.13 -6.35 -12.75
C ILE A 88 -2.04 -4.84 -12.86
N LYS A 89 -2.32 -4.14 -11.78
CA LYS A 89 -2.21 -2.69 -11.71
C LYS A 89 -0.83 -2.34 -11.14
N ILE A 90 -0.13 -1.46 -11.84
CA ILE A 90 1.14 -0.88 -11.38
C ILE A 90 0.90 0.59 -11.08
N GLU A 91 1.26 1.00 -9.88
CA GLU A 91 1.26 2.41 -9.45
C GLU A 91 2.71 2.85 -9.25
N VAL A 92 3.06 4.02 -9.77
CA VAL A 92 4.39 4.60 -9.59
C VAL A 92 4.24 6.00 -9.00
N ASP A 93 4.70 6.19 -7.77
CA ASP A 93 4.79 7.51 -7.14
C ASP A 93 6.04 8.22 -7.68
N THR A 94 5.82 9.29 -8.44
CA THR A 94 6.89 10.08 -9.09
C THR A 94 7.38 11.25 -8.24
N GLN A 95 6.66 11.58 -7.16
CA GLN A 95 7.02 12.62 -6.18
C GLN A 95 6.82 12.12 -4.75
N PRO A 96 7.56 11.07 -4.35
CA PRO A 96 7.38 10.49 -3.03
C PRO A 96 7.80 11.44 -1.92
N PRO A 97 7.12 11.39 -0.76
CA PRO A 97 7.67 11.94 0.47
C PRO A 97 9.03 11.31 0.73
N LEU A 98 10.03 12.14 0.99
CA LEU A 98 11.39 11.68 1.25
C LEU A 98 11.57 11.20 2.70
N GLY A 99 12.81 10.90 3.08
CA GLY A 99 13.14 10.43 4.42
C GLY A 99 12.89 8.94 4.65
N PHE A 100 12.53 8.17 3.62
CA PHE A 100 12.42 6.71 3.74
C PHE A 100 13.76 6.01 3.47
N SER A 101 13.94 4.86 4.10
CA SER A 101 15.04 3.93 3.90
C SER A 101 14.65 2.76 3.00
N THR A 102 15.64 2.17 2.33
CA THR A 102 15.42 1.01 1.46
C THR A 102 16.40 -0.10 1.76
N GLU A 103 15.96 -1.33 1.53
CA GLU A 103 16.77 -2.54 1.64
C GLU A 103 16.69 -3.39 0.38
N GLN A 104 17.69 -4.24 0.14
CA GLN A 104 17.66 -5.22 -0.94
C GLN A 104 17.05 -6.53 -0.44
N LYS A 105 16.02 -6.99 -1.14
CA LYS A 105 15.35 -8.28 -0.87
C LYS A 105 15.59 -9.24 -2.03
N LEU A 106 15.99 -10.46 -1.70
CA LEU A 106 16.14 -11.53 -2.68
C LEU A 106 14.82 -12.27 -2.85
N LEU A 107 14.32 -12.37 -4.07
CA LEU A 107 13.26 -13.29 -4.46
C LEU A 107 13.88 -14.47 -5.19
N LEU A 108 13.51 -15.70 -4.82
CA LEU A 108 14.09 -16.92 -5.40
C LEU A 108 13.22 -17.54 -6.49
N LEU A 109 11.92 -17.34 -6.44
CA LEU A 109 10.96 -17.94 -7.36
C LEU A 109 10.09 -16.87 -8.02
N PRO A 110 9.70 -17.05 -9.29
CA PRO A 110 10.05 -18.15 -10.21
C PRO A 110 11.51 -18.10 -10.69
N HIS A 111 12.15 -16.94 -10.66
CA HIS A 111 13.55 -16.70 -10.98
C HIS A 111 14.19 -15.88 -9.87
N SER A 112 15.49 -16.09 -9.63
CA SER A 112 16.21 -15.35 -8.59
C SER A 112 16.54 -13.93 -9.06
N PHE A 113 16.08 -12.93 -8.31
CA PHE A 113 16.44 -11.53 -8.52
C PHE A 113 16.39 -10.70 -7.24
N MET A 114 17.10 -9.58 -7.26
CA MET A 114 17.10 -8.63 -6.15
C MET A 114 16.11 -7.50 -6.41
N THR A 115 15.32 -7.17 -5.40
CA THR A 115 14.38 -6.05 -5.44
C THR A 115 14.70 -5.05 -4.34
N ARG A 116 14.76 -3.77 -4.68
CA ARG A 116 14.85 -2.70 -3.69
C ARG A 116 13.47 -2.44 -3.11
N CYS A 117 13.31 -2.67 -1.83
CA CYS A 117 12.08 -2.47 -1.08
C CYS A 117 12.25 -1.38 -0.03
N PHE A 118 11.17 -0.71 0.35
CA PHE A 118 11.15 0.08 1.57
C PHE A 118 11.40 -0.83 2.78
N THR A 119 12.02 -0.28 3.83
CA THR A 119 12.15 -0.99 5.11
C THR A 119 10.78 -1.19 5.76
N LEU A 120 10.67 -2.12 6.68
CA LEU A 120 9.40 -2.39 7.35
C LEU A 120 8.85 -1.19 8.13
N PRO A 121 9.68 -0.40 8.86
CA PRO A 121 9.22 0.81 9.54
C PRO A 121 8.63 1.86 8.58
N ASP A 122 9.25 2.06 7.42
CA ASP A 122 8.74 2.98 6.39
C ASP A 122 7.46 2.48 5.74
N LEU A 123 7.36 1.18 5.48
CA LEU A 123 6.13 0.55 4.99
C LEU A 123 4.99 0.75 5.99
N PHE A 124 5.29 0.62 7.29
CA PHE A 124 4.33 0.84 8.35
C PHE A 124 3.91 2.32 8.44
N ALA A 125 4.87 3.26 8.36
CA ALA A 125 4.59 4.70 8.32
C ALA A 125 3.62 5.05 7.17
N GLY A 126 3.88 4.54 5.97
CA GLY A 126 2.99 4.71 4.81
C GLY A 126 1.59 4.14 5.04
N LYS A 127 1.49 2.99 5.71
CA LYS A 127 0.22 2.34 6.04
C LYS A 127 -0.55 3.11 7.10
N MET A 128 0.12 3.62 8.13
CA MET A 128 -0.49 4.42 9.19
C MET A 128 -1.00 5.77 8.66
N HIS A 129 -0.22 6.42 7.78
CA HIS A 129 -0.72 7.60 7.08
C HIS A 129 -2.03 7.27 6.32
N ALA A 130 -2.07 6.15 5.58
CA ALA A 130 -3.26 5.76 4.84
C ALA A 130 -4.46 5.45 5.75
N LEU A 131 -4.25 4.77 6.89
CA LEU A 131 -5.29 4.42 7.84
C LEU A 131 -5.93 5.66 8.46
N VAL A 132 -5.12 6.63 8.91
CA VAL A 132 -5.58 7.81 9.66
C VAL A 132 -6.15 8.87 8.73
N TYR A 133 -5.44 9.20 7.64
CA TYR A 133 -5.72 10.40 6.83
C TYR A 133 -6.55 10.14 5.59
N ARG A 134 -6.69 8.87 5.17
CA ARG A 134 -7.50 8.58 4.00
C ARG A 134 -8.99 8.73 4.33
N THR A 135 -9.64 9.70 3.68
CA THR A 135 -11.08 9.96 3.82
C THR A 135 -11.83 9.42 2.62
N TRP A 136 -12.56 8.35 2.81
CA TRP A 136 -13.54 7.86 1.82
C TRP A 136 -14.94 8.30 2.27
N LYS A 137 -15.67 9.00 1.44
CA LYS A 137 -16.99 9.55 1.82
C LYS A 137 -17.94 8.53 2.43
N ASN A 138 -17.88 7.24 2.05
CA ASN A 138 -18.75 6.17 2.58
C ASN A 138 -18.07 4.79 2.58
N ARG A 139 -16.74 4.71 2.54
CA ARG A 139 -16.02 3.44 2.47
C ARG A 139 -14.83 3.43 3.42
N VAL A 140 -14.70 2.34 4.16
CA VAL A 140 -13.49 2.04 4.96
C VAL A 140 -12.65 1.06 4.18
N LYS A 141 -11.33 1.22 4.17
CA LYS A 141 -10.41 0.26 3.53
C LYS A 141 -9.92 -0.74 4.57
N GLY A 142 -10.65 -1.82 4.75
CA GLY A 142 -10.37 -2.85 5.76
C GLY A 142 -8.99 -3.49 5.64
N ARG A 143 -8.39 -3.50 4.44
CA ARG A 143 -7.01 -3.96 4.22
C ARG A 143 -5.98 -3.17 5.03
N ASP A 144 -6.20 -1.86 5.25
CA ASP A 144 -5.28 -1.04 6.04
C ASP A 144 -5.33 -1.43 7.52
N TRP A 145 -6.49 -1.88 8.03
CA TRP A 145 -6.67 -2.40 9.38
C TRP A 145 -5.99 -3.75 9.56
N TYR A 146 -6.09 -4.65 8.57
CA TYR A 146 -5.42 -5.94 8.57
C TYR A 146 -3.90 -5.77 8.60
N ASP A 147 -3.38 -4.84 7.80
CA ASP A 147 -1.95 -4.55 7.77
C ASP A 147 -1.48 -3.93 9.09
N PHE A 148 -2.28 -3.03 9.69
CA PHE A 148 -1.97 -2.46 11.00
C PHE A 148 -1.82 -3.55 12.07
N GLU A 149 -2.80 -4.46 12.17
CA GLU A 149 -2.69 -5.62 13.07
C GLU A 149 -1.43 -6.44 12.78
N TRP A 150 -1.14 -6.71 11.51
CA TRP A 150 0.02 -7.48 11.11
C TRP A 150 1.33 -6.84 11.60
N TYR A 151 1.52 -5.53 11.43
CA TYR A 151 2.72 -4.82 11.87
C TYR A 151 2.89 -4.86 13.40
N VAL A 152 1.81 -4.61 14.14
CA VAL A 152 1.85 -4.65 15.61
C VAL A 152 2.19 -6.05 16.11
N ARG A 153 1.59 -7.08 15.55
CA ARG A 153 1.88 -8.49 15.89
C ARG A 153 3.34 -8.89 15.65
N HIS A 154 3.99 -8.28 14.66
CA HIS A 154 5.39 -8.54 14.36
C HIS A 154 6.35 -7.58 15.08
N ASN A 155 5.82 -6.74 15.99
CA ASN A 155 6.60 -5.76 16.74
C ASN A 155 7.41 -4.80 15.87
N ILE A 156 6.95 -4.46 14.69
CA ILE A 156 7.59 -3.50 13.80
C ILE A 156 7.34 -2.10 14.35
N PRO A 157 8.37 -1.24 14.52
CA PRO A 157 8.18 0.16 14.86
C PRO A 157 7.71 0.95 13.64
N ILE A 158 7.16 2.13 13.87
CA ILE A 158 6.87 3.11 12.81
C ILE A 158 8.09 4.03 12.67
N ASP A 159 8.61 4.22 11.46
CA ASP A 159 9.48 5.36 11.17
C ASP A 159 8.65 6.65 11.27
N PHE A 160 8.81 7.33 12.42
CA PHE A 160 8.02 8.53 12.67
C PHE A 160 8.45 9.70 11.81
N ALA A 161 9.74 9.81 11.47
CA ALA A 161 10.24 10.88 10.62
C ALA A 161 9.61 10.80 9.22
N HIS A 162 9.57 9.60 8.63
CA HIS A 162 8.91 9.40 7.35
C HIS A 162 7.39 9.58 7.44
N LEU A 163 6.75 9.16 8.54
CA LEU A 163 5.31 9.39 8.76
C LEU A 163 5.00 10.90 8.80
N ALA A 164 5.78 11.67 9.57
CA ALA A 164 5.61 13.12 9.69
C ALA A 164 5.81 13.84 8.35
N GLU A 165 6.82 13.45 7.58
CA GLU A 165 7.05 13.97 6.23
C GLU A 165 5.86 13.69 5.30
N ARG A 166 5.29 12.50 5.36
CA ARG A 166 4.07 12.15 4.60
C ARG A 166 2.88 13.01 5.00
N VAL A 167 2.69 13.23 6.30
CA VAL A 167 1.59 14.07 6.82
C VAL A 167 1.80 15.51 6.37
N LEU A 168 3.02 16.02 6.47
CA LEU A 168 3.35 17.38 6.01
C LEU A 168 3.08 17.56 4.51
N GLN A 169 3.63 16.68 3.68
CA GLN A 169 3.50 16.78 2.21
C GLN A 169 2.06 16.62 1.75
N PHE A 170 1.30 15.73 2.39
CA PHE A 170 0.00 15.34 1.87
C PHE A 170 -1.18 16.01 2.55
N ASN A 171 -1.02 16.44 3.77
CA ASN A 171 -2.08 17.03 4.57
C ASN A 171 -1.77 18.47 4.97
N ASN A 172 -0.55 18.97 4.66
CA ASN A 172 -0.04 20.28 5.07
C ASN A 172 -0.16 20.48 6.60
N GLU A 173 0.17 19.42 7.34
CA GLU A 173 0.08 19.38 8.80
C GLU A 173 1.42 18.94 9.39
N VAL A 174 1.88 19.68 10.42
CA VAL A 174 2.99 19.23 11.27
C VAL A 174 2.41 18.42 12.41
N ILE A 175 2.93 17.22 12.63
CA ILE A 175 2.39 16.29 13.63
C ILE A 175 3.50 15.77 14.55
N GLU A 176 3.15 15.56 15.84
CA GLU A 176 3.97 14.89 16.83
C GLU A 176 3.41 13.50 17.14
N GLN A 177 4.21 12.65 17.75
CA GLN A 177 3.85 11.25 18.03
C GLN A 177 2.55 11.13 18.84
N ASP A 178 2.44 11.91 19.92
CA ASP A 178 1.26 11.87 20.80
C ASP A 178 -0.01 12.29 20.04
N MET A 179 0.08 13.35 19.23
CA MET A 179 -1.03 13.79 18.42
C MET A 179 -1.42 12.77 17.37
N PHE A 180 -0.45 12.08 16.77
CA PHE A 180 -0.72 11.00 15.83
C PHE A 180 -1.48 9.85 16.51
N ILE A 181 -1.07 9.43 17.70
CA ILE A 181 -1.76 8.37 18.48
C ILE A 181 -3.20 8.80 18.84
N ILE A 182 -3.41 10.05 19.20
CA ILE A 182 -4.77 10.59 19.46
C ILE A 182 -5.64 10.45 18.20
N LYS A 183 -5.17 10.94 17.04
CA LYS A 183 -5.90 10.84 15.78
C LYS A 183 -6.15 9.39 15.35
N LEU A 184 -5.17 8.51 15.54
CA LEU A 184 -5.35 7.08 15.28
C LEU A 184 -6.46 6.49 16.14
N LYS A 185 -6.45 6.73 17.45
CA LYS A 185 -7.48 6.24 18.38
C LYS A 185 -8.87 6.80 18.06
N GLU A 186 -8.98 8.07 17.69
CA GLU A 186 -10.22 8.65 17.21
C GLU A 186 -10.75 7.94 15.96
N LYS A 187 -9.87 7.66 15.02
CA LYS A 187 -10.22 6.91 13.79
C LYS A 187 -10.68 5.50 14.10
N LEU A 188 -9.97 4.80 15.00
CA LEU A 188 -10.27 3.44 15.38
C LEU A 188 -11.58 3.33 16.16
N SER A 189 -11.85 4.24 17.08
CA SER A 189 -13.05 4.25 17.91
C SER A 189 -14.33 4.61 17.12
N SER A 190 -14.21 5.53 16.16
CA SER A 190 -15.36 6.03 15.38
C SER A 190 -15.74 5.16 14.19
N ALA A 191 -14.90 4.21 13.79
CA ALA A 191 -15.12 3.41 12.59
C ALA A 191 -16.22 2.35 12.79
N ASN A 192 -17.00 2.10 11.73
CA ASN A 192 -17.92 0.98 11.70
C ASN A 192 -17.15 -0.32 11.43
N ILE A 193 -16.86 -1.09 12.49
CA ILE A 193 -16.06 -2.31 12.42
C ILE A 193 -16.66 -3.38 11.49
N ASN A 194 -17.98 -3.43 11.36
CA ASN A 194 -18.64 -4.38 10.46
C ASN A 194 -18.36 -4.04 8.98
N GLN A 195 -18.29 -2.75 8.65
CA GLN A 195 -17.88 -2.32 7.31
C GLN A 195 -16.39 -2.62 7.06
N VAL A 196 -15.53 -2.44 8.07
CA VAL A 196 -14.10 -2.80 8.00
C VAL A 196 -13.94 -4.28 7.69
N LYS A 197 -14.62 -5.15 8.46
CA LYS A 197 -14.62 -6.62 8.26
C LYS A 197 -15.12 -6.98 6.87
N LYS A 198 -16.24 -6.41 6.43
CA LYS A 198 -16.83 -6.68 5.10
C LYS A 198 -15.90 -6.29 3.96
N ASP A 199 -15.18 -5.16 4.07
CA ASP A 199 -14.26 -4.69 3.04
C ASP A 199 -13.03 -5.59 2.91
N VAL A 200 -12.48 -6.09 4.03
CA VAL A 200 -11.27 -6.94 4.01
C VAL A 200 -11.57 -8.40 3.70
N LEU A 201 -12.76 -8.89 3.99
CA LEU A 201 -13.15 -10.29 3.89
C LEU A 201 -12.76 -10.97 2.57
N PRO A 202 -12.93 -10.35 1.38
CA PRO A 202 -12.53 -10.96 0.11
C PRO A 202 -11.02 -11.19 -0.04
N PHE A 203 -10.21 -10.56 0.80
CA PHE A 203 -8.75 -10.62 0.75
C PHE A 203 -8.14 -11.56 1.81
N VAL A 204 -8.95 -12.03 2.76
CA VAL A 204 -8.49 -12.84 3.88
C VAL A 204 -8.67 -14.33 3.55
N ARG A 205 -7.62 -15.11 3.81
CA ARG A 205 -7.66 -16.56 3.56
C ARG A 205 -8.54 -17.31 4.55
N ASN A 206 -8.52 -16.88 5.81
CA ASN A 206 -9.30 -17.47 6.89
C ASN A 206 -10.20 -16.42 7.53
N PRO A 207 -11.51 -16.38 7.20
CA PRO A 207 -12.44 -15.39 7.75
C PRO A 207 -12.52 -15.36 9.28
N LYS A 208 -12.24 -16.47 9.97
CA LYS A 208 -12.27 -16.56 11.43
C LYS A 208 -11.23 -15.64 12.12
N GLU A 209 -10.18 -15.24 11.39
CA GLU A 209 -9.22 -14.27 11.91
C GLU A 209 -9.86 -12.91 12.24
N LEU A 210 -10.99 -12.59 11.61
CA LEU A 210 -11.71 -11.35 11.83
C LEU A 210 -12.70 -11.38 13.01
N ASP A 211 -12.91 -12.54 13.65
CA ASP A 211 -13.91 -12.69 14.71
C ASP A 211 -13.57 -11.85 15.94
N ILE A 212 -12.28 -11.74 16.28
CA ILE A 212 -11.77 -10.94 17.39
C ILE A 212 -11.88 -9.42 17.15
N TRP A 213 -12.02 -8.99 15.91
CA TRP A 213 -11.98 -7.58 15.57
C TRP A 213 -13.14 -6.80 16.21
N SER A 214 -12.80 -5.81 16.98
CA SER A 214 -13.69 -4.80 17.57
C SER A 214 -12.95 -3.47 17.63
N ASN A 215 -13.66 -2.38 17.88
CA ASN A 215 -13.00 -1.10 18.10
C ASN A 215 -12.04 -1.17 19.30
N ASP A 216 -12.46 -1.81 20.39
CA ASP A 216 -11.63 -1.99 21.59
C ASP A 216 -10.38 -2.83 21.32
N TYR A 217 -10.49 -3.87 20.48
CA TYR A 217 -9.34 -4.65 20.05
C TYR A 217 -8.30 -3.78 19.35
N PHE A 218 -8.73 -2.95 18.40
CA PHE A 218 -7.83 -2.07 17.67
C PHE A 218 -7.28 -0.91 18.54
N LEU A 219 -8.04 -0.43 19.53
CA LEU A 219 -7.51 0.52 20.51
C LEU A 219 -6.40 -0.08 21.36
N GLN A 220 -6.52 -1.34 21.77
CA GLN A 220 -5.43 -2.05 22.46
C GLN A 220 -4.19 -2.22 21.56
N LEU A 221 -4.36 -2.51 20.28
CA LEU A 221 -3.25 -2.55 19.33
C LEU A 221 -2.57 -1.18 19.20
N ALA A 222 -3.34 -0.09 19.23
CA ALA A 222 -2.77 1.26 19.17
C ALA A 222 -1.88 1.58 20.39
N ASP A 223 -2.18 1.01 21.57
CA ASP A 223 -1.34 1.15 22.77
C ASP A 223 -0.03 0.37 22.70
N MET A 224 0.08 -0.57 21.75
CA MET A 224 1.28 -1.39 21.54
C MET A 224 2.23 -0.81 20.47
N ILE A 225 1.85 0.28 19.82
CA ILE A 225 2.68 0.93 18.78
C ILE A 225 3.99 1.41 19.39
N ARG A 226 5.05 1.25 18.62
CA ARG A 226 6.38 1.80 18.90
C ARG A 226 6.82 2.67 17.73
N PHE A 227 7.61 3.68 18.03
CA PHE A 227 8.27 4.54 17.04
C PHE A 227 9.78 4.35 17.10
N GLU A 228 10.46 4.55 15.99
CA GLU A 228 11.89 4.72 15.87
C GLU A 228 12.25 6.09 15.29
#